data_3a29c94f59e592c95109880c4f678c64
#
_entry.id   3a29c94f59e592c95109880c4f678c64
#
_cell.length_a   1.000
_cell.length_b   1.000
_cell.length_c   1.000
_cell.angle_alpha   90.00
_cell.angle_beta   90.00
_cell.angle_gamma   90.00
#
_symmetry.space_group_name_H-M   'P 1'
#
loop_
_entity.id
_entity.type
_entity.pdbx_description
1 polymer ?
#
loop_
_entity_poly.entity_id
_entity_poly.type
_entity_poly.pdbx_seq_one_letter_code
_entity_poly.pdbx_strand_id
1 'polypeptide(L)'
;FTTFQSKSAAIESARILQFDEQTLKFISSNISSTRTLKECYEISEELRTFINQSNINKRWFSIALSLENLPKNPSVHAAGIVISDDKPLVSYTPLAESNMTKYLTQWTMDDVESVGLLKIDFLGIRYLTMVSSIVEEIRKENPAFDITKINYQDPKVYELFAKGKTEGIFQFESSGMKEKLNLLKPTEFNDIVAMNALYRPGPMAQIEVYVRRKNKEEQVVYPHPHLEKILKDTYGVIVYQEQIMLI
;
A
#
# COMPACT_ATOMS: atom_id res chain seq x y z
N PHE A 1 -6.44 -3.24 -15.30
CA PHE A 1 -7.80 -2.78 -15.03
C PHE A 1 -7.95 -2.35 -13.58
N THR A 2 -8.71 -1.27 -13.34
CA THR A 2 -9.29 -1.00 -12.01
C THR A 2 -10.63 -1.71 -11.91
N THR A 3 -10.97 -2.24 -10.73
CA THR A 3 -12.26 -2.89 -10.48
C THR A 3 -13.15 -1.99 -9.61
N PHE A 4 -14.45 -2.27 -9.64
CA PHE A 4 -15.39 -1.67 -8.70
C PHE A 4 -15.12 -2.22 -7.30
N GLN A 5 -14.49 -1.42 -6.45
CA GLN A 5 -14.41 -1.70 -5.02
C GLN A 5 -15.78 -1.46 -4.36
N SER A 6 -16.07 -2.07 -3.22
CA SER A 6 -17.34 -1.98 -2.49
C SER A 6 -17.93 -0.57 -2.44
N LYS A 7 -17.13 0.40 -1.99
CA LYS A 7 -17.57 1.80 -1.89
C LYS A 7 -17.86 2.43 -3.25
N SER A 8 -17.04 2.15 -4.27
CA SER A 8 -17.27 2.71 -5.61
C SER A 8 -18.48 2.06 -6.29
N ALA A 9 -18.68 0.76 -6.14
CA ALA A 9 -19.84 0.06 -6.65
C ALA A 9 -21.14 0.63 -6.06
N ALA A 10 -21.17 0.84 -4.74
CA ALA A 10 -22.32 1.37 -4.04
C ALA A 10 -22.64 2.83 -4.41
N ILE A 11 -21.64 3.70 -4.51
CA ILE A 11 -21.86 5.11 -4.83
C ILE A 11 -22.26 5.31 -6.29
N GLU A 12 -21.61 4.63 -7.23
CA GLU A 12 -21.90 4.77 -8.66
C GLU A 12 -23.31 4.24 -8.98
N SER A 13 -23.69 3.09 -8.44
CA SER A 13 -25.05 2.56 -8.58
C SER A 13 -26.12 3.47 -7.96
N ALA A 14 -25.83 4.08 -6.80
CA ALA A 14 -26.74 5.03 -6.16
C ALA A 14 -26.90 6.33 -6.97
N ARG A 15 -25.83 6.84 -7.59
CA ARG A 15 -25.91 7.99 -8.49
C ARG A 15 -26.76 7.73 -9.72
N ILE A 16 -26.62 6.55 -10.34
CA ILE A 16 -27.44 6.15 -11.50
C ILE A 16 -28.92 6.05 -11.11
N LEU A 17 -29.22 5.59 -9.90
CA LEU A 17 -30.57 5.55 -9.36
C LEU A 17 -31.05 6.90 -8.81
N GLN A 18 -30.28 7.98 -9.02
CA GLN A 18 -30.60 9.36 -8.68
C GLN A 18 -30.87 9.59 -7.18
N PHE A 19 -30.13 8.90 -6.32
CA PHE A 19 -30.17 9.16 -4.89
C PHE A 19 -29.59 10.56 -4.58
N ASP A 20 -30.20 11.22 -3.61
CA ASP A 20 -29.77 12.55 -3.20
C ASP A 20 -28.39 12.57 -2.50
N GLU A 21 -27.82 13.77 -2.35
CA GLU A 21 -26.49 13.92 -1.74
C GLU A 21 -26.41 13.46 -0.27
N GLN A 22 -27.51 13.55 0.49
CA GLN A 22 -27.53 13.10 1.87
C GLN A 22 -27.45 11.59 1.93
N THR A 23 -28.21 10.91 1.07
CA THR A 23 -28.17 9.45 0.92
C THR A 23 -26.79 8.98 0.43
N LEU A 24 -26.15 9.67 -0.53
CA LEU A 24 -24.81 9.34 -0.99
C LEU A 24 -23.76 9.47 0.12
N LYS A 25 -23.86 10.49 0.97
CA LYS A 25 -23.00 10.66 2.14
C LYS A 25 -23.22 9.53 3.16
N PHE A 26 -24.47 9.19 3.44
CA PHE A 26 -24.82 8.07 4.30
C PHE A 26 -24.22 6.74 3.79
N ILE A 27 -24.41 6.42 2.51
CA ILE A 27 -23.82 5.24 1.86
C ILE A 27 -22.29 5.26 2.01
N SER A 28 -21.68 6.41 1.72
CA SER A 28 -20.22 6.56 1.79
C SER A 28 -19.64 6.40 3.19
N SER A 29 -20.37 6.75 4.24
CA SER A 29 -19.93 6.60 5.64
C SER A 29 -20.14 5.16 6.17
N ASN A 30 -21.15 4.46 5.68
CA ASN A 30 -21.49 3.11 6.16
C ASN A 30 -20.82 1.97 5.36
N ILE A 31 -20.14 2.27 4.25
CA ILE A 31 -19.42 1.27 3.46
C ILE A 31 -17.92 1.50 3.58
N SER A 32 -17.23 0.51 4.13
CA SER A 32 -15.77 0.49 4.22
C SER A 32 -15.14 0.19 2.87
N SER A 33 -14.01 0.82 2.57
CA SER A 33 -13.19 0.49 1.40
C SER A 33 -12.35 -0.77 1.56
N THR A 34 -12.26 -1.33 2.76
CA THR A 34 -11.45 -2.51 3.10
C THR A 34 -12.25 -3.78 3.29
N ARG A 35 -13.58 -3.69 3.16
CA ARG A 35 -14.53 -4.81 3.34
C ARG A 35 -15.41 -4.95 2.12
N THR A 36 -15.90 -6.15 1.87
CA THR A 36 -16.90 -6.42 0.83
C THR A 36 -18.26 -5.81 1.22
N LEU A 37 -19.12 -5.60 0.25
CA LEU A 37 -20.50 -5.12 0.49
C LEU A 37 -21.31 -6.09 1.39
N LYS A 38 -21.07 -7.39 1.26
CA LYS A 38 -21.69 -8.40 2.12
C LYS A 38 -21.26 -8.24 3.57
N GLU A 39 -19.95 -8.11 3.82
CA GLU A 39 -19.43 -7.89 5.18
C GLU A 39 -19.94 -6.57 5.77
N CYS A 40 -20.00 -5.50 4.97
CA CYS A 40 -20.59 -4.24 5.42
C CYS A 40 -22.06 -4.40 5.81
N TYR A 41 -22.84 -5.16 5.05
CA TYR A 41 -24.24 -5.47 5.35
C TYR A 41 -24.37 -6.27 6.65
N GLU A 42 -23.51 -7.26 6.89
CA GLU A 42 -23.55 -8.10 8.08
C GLU A 42 -23.20 -7.32 9.36
N ILE A 43 -22.31 -6.35 9.26
CA ILE A 43 -21.79 -5.61 10.42
C ILE A 43 -22.66 -4.39 10.74
N SER A 44 -23.11 -3.62 9.74
CA SER A 44 -23.85 -2.37 9.95
C SER A 44 -25.34 -2.58 10.04
N GLU A 45 -25.91 -2.38 11.24
CA GLU A 45 -27.36 -2.39 11.45
C GLU A 45 -28.05 -1.22 10.73
N GLU A 46 -27.40 -0.06 10.71
CA GLU A 46 -27.90 1.13 10.01
C GLU A 46 -28.02 0.89 8.51
N LEU A 47 -27.01 0.26 7.90
CA LEU A 47 -27.02 -0.09 6.48
C LEU A 47 -28.12 -1.12 6.17
N ARG A 48 -28.30 -2.15 7.01
CA ARG A 48 -29.38 -3.13 6.85
C ARG A 48 -30.76 -2.47 6.93
N THR A 49 -30.94 -1.61 7.91
CA THR A 49 -32.19 -0.87 8.09
C THR A 49 -32.50 -0.02 6.85
N PHE A 50 -31.52 0.77 6.39
CA PHE A 50 -31.66 1.59 5.19
C PHE A 50 -32.00 0.75 3.95
N ILE A 51 -31.32 -0.37 3.73
CA ILE A 51 -31.59 -1.26 2.57
C ILE A 51 -33.03 -1.80 2.62
N ASN A 52 -33.53 -2.12 3.82
CA ASN A 52 -34.85 -2.71 3.98
C ASN A 52 -36.02 -1.69 4.00
N GLN A 53 -35.72 -0.38 4.08
CA GLN A 53 -36.75 0.68 4.12
C GLN A 53 -37.58 0.76 2.82
N SER A 54 -37.00 0.45 1.67
CA SER A 54 -37.70 0.61 0.40
C SER A 54 -37.25 -0.39 -0.66
N ASN A 55 -38.09 -0.60 -1.68
CA ASN A 55 -37.77 -1.47 -2.82
C ASN A 55 -36.63 -0.89 -3.66
N ILE A 56 -36.49 0.45 -3.75
CA ILE A 56 -35.41 1.08 -4.49
C ILE A 56 -34.07 0.86 -3.79
N ASN A 57 -34.03 0.90 -2.44
CA ASN A 57 -32.81 0.64 -1.68
C ASN A 57 -32.37 -0.84 -1.83
N LYS A 58 -33.30 -1.77 -1.79
CA LYS A 58 -33.02 -3.20 -2.06
C LYS A 58 -32.46 -3.40 -3.47
N ARG A 59 -33.09 -2.77 -4.47
CA ARG A 59 -32.63 -2.81 -5.86
C ARG A 59 -31.24 -2.19 -6.00
N TRP A 60 -31.00 -1.04 -5.38
CA TRP A 60 -29.70 -0.41 -5.34
C TRP A 60 -28.62 -1.35 -4.81
N PHE A 61 -28.86 -1.96 -3.65
CA PHE A 61 -27.87 -2.86 -3.03
C PHE A 61 -27.60 -4.11 -3.86
N SER A 62 -28.65 -4.68 -4.49
CA SER A 62 -28.49 -5.80 -5.42
C SER A 62 -27.63 -5.44 -6.63
N ILE A 63 -27.82 -4.25 -7.21
CA ILE A 63 -26.99 -3.76 -8.32
C ILE A 63 -25.55 -3.54 -7.85
N ALA A 64 -25.35 -2.91 -6.69
CA ALA A 64 -24.03 -2.69 -6.12
C ALA A 64 -23.25 -4.00 -5.91
N LEU A 65 -23.91 -5.03 -5.37
CA LEU A 65 -23.34 -6.39 -5.22
C LEU A 65 -22.95 -7.02 -6.56
N SER A 66 -23.76 -6.80 -7.61
CA SER A 66 -23.46 -7.32 -8.95
C SER A 66 -22.29 -6.60 -9.62
N LEU A 67 -22.05 -5.34 -9.26
CA LEU A 67 -20.94 -4.53 -9.80
C LEU A 67 -19.61 -4.76 -9.05
N GLU A 68 -19.67 -5.17 -7.80
CA GLU A 68 -18.48 -5.38 -6.99
C GLU A 68 -17.52 -6.35 -7.66
N ASN A 69 -16.25 -5.98 -7.75
CA ASN A 69 -15.15 -6.69 -8.41
C ASN A 69 -15.21 -6.77 -9.94
N LEU A 70 -16.25 -6.25 -10.60
CA LEU A 70 -16.22 -6.14 -12.05
C LEU A 70 -15.19 -5.12 -12.53
N PRO A 71 -14.57 -5.31 -13.71
CA PRO A 71 -13.70 -4.31 -14.32
C PRO A 71 -14.44 -2.98 -14.51
N LYS A 72 -13.80 -1.87 -14.08
CA LYS A 72 -14.36 -0.52 -14.20
C LYS A 72 -13.72 0.26 -15.34
N ASN A 73 -12.41 0.41 -15.30
CA ASN A 73 -11.65 1.17 -16.30
C ASN A 73 -10.38 0.42 -16.70
N PRO A 74 -10.01 0.44 -17.99
CA PRO A 74 -8.64 0.08 -18.38
C PRO A 74 -7.68 1.13 -17.83
N SER A 75 -6.50 0.70 -17.42
CA SER A 75 -5.44 1.58 -16.95
C SER A 75 -4.09 1.11 -17.49
N VAL A 76 -3.17 2.05 -17.67
CA VAL A 76 -1.80 1.75 -18.06
C VAL A 76 -0.98 1.62 -16.79
N HIS A 77 -0.24 0.53 -16.64
CA HIS A 77 0.70 0.38 -15.53
C HIS A 77 1.90 1.31 -15.77
N ALA A 78 2.30 2.05 -14.74
CA ALA A 78 3.34 3.08 -14.86
C ALA A 78 4.73 2.52 -15.23
N ALA A 79 5.01 1.27 -14.88
CA ALA A 79 6.34 0.67 -14.99
C ALA A 79 6.33 -0.76 -15.56
N GLY A 80 5.16 -1.39 -15.70
CA GLY A 80 5.02 -2.78 -16.15
C GLY A 80 5.16 -2.92 -17.66
N ILE A 81 6.03 -3.79 -18.08
CA ILE A 81 6.23 -4.17 -19.49
C ILE A 81 5.98 -5.67 -19.60
N VAL A 82 5.12 -6.05 -20.56
CA VAL A 82 4.86 -7.46 -20.88
C VAL A 82 5.79 -7.89 -22.00
N ILE A 83 6.46 -9.01 -21.78
CA ILE A 83 7.44 -9.58 -22.70
C ILE A 83 6.93 -10.95 -23.15
N SER A 84 7.01 -11.20 -24.46
CA SER A 84 6.83 -12.51 -25.07
C SER A 84 8.20 -13.11 -25.43
N ASP A 85 8.20 -14.39 -25.72
CA ASP A 85 9.32 -15.12 -26.29
C ASP A 85 9.57 -14.74 -27.77
N ASP A 86 9.63 -15.71 -28.66
CA ASP A 86 9.90 -15.56 -30.08
C ASP A 86 8.68 -15.09 -30.91
N LYS A 87 7.47 -15.13 -30.38
CA LYS A 87 6.24 -14.72 -31.07
C LYS A 87 5.80 -13.31 -30.68
N PRO A 88 5.19 -12.57 -31.61
CA PRO A 88 4.61 -11.26 -31.30
C PRO A 88 3.53 -11.34 -30.20
N LEU A 89 3.45 -10.34 -29.33
CA LEU A 89 2.46 -10.27 -28.25
C LEU A 89 1.01 -10.47 -28.72
N VAL A 90 0.68 -10.02 -29.93
CA VAL A 90 -0.65 -10.17 -30.53
C VAL A 90 -1.05 -11.64 -30.75
N SER A 91 -0.08 -12.56 -30.78
CA SER A 91 -0.34 -14.00 -30.85
C SER A 91 -0.83 -14.60 -29.54
N TYR A 92 -0.65 -13.90 -28.43
CA TYR A 92 -1.00 -14.35 -27.09
C TYR A 92 -2.18 -13.58 -26.51
N THR A 93 -2.22 -12.26 -26.69
CA THR A 93 -3.20 -11.38 -26.09
C THR A 93 -3.65 -10.30 -27.05
N PRO A 94 -4.94 -9.91 -27.05
CA PRO A 94 -5.40 -8.77 -27.80
C PRO A 94 -4.73 -7.49 -27.28
N LEU A 95 -4.38 -6.59 -28.20
CA LEU A 95 -3.74 -5.33 -27.91
C LEU A 95 -4.68 -4.16 -28.20
N ALA A 96 -4.60 -3.11 -27.43
CA ALA A 96 -5.25 -1.82 -27.67
C ALA A 96 -4.22 -0.70 -27.74
N GLU A 97 -4.57 0.37 -28.42
CA GLU A 97 -3.81 1.62 -28.39
C GLU A 97 -4.29 2.47 -27.22
N SER A 98 -3.39 3.22 -26.62
CA SER A 98 -3.70 4.21 -25.61
C SER A 98 -2.92 5.50 -25.86
N ASN A 99 -3.41 6.61 -25.30
CA ASN A 99 -2.74 7.91 -25.39
C ASN A 99 -1.36 7.93 -24.69
N MET A 100 -1.07 6.96 -23.81
CA MET A 100 0.15 6.91 -22.99
C MET A 100 1.16 5.90 -23.53
N THR A 101 0.72 4.90 -24.28
CA THR A 101 1.57 3.85 -24.83
C THR A 101 1.02 3.37 -26.17
N LYS A 102 1.92 2.98 -27.07
CA LYS A 102 1.52 2.49 -28.41
C LYS A 102 0.68 1.21 -28.33
N TYR A 103 1.02 0.32 -27.40
CA TYR A 103 0.33 -0.94 -27.20
C TYR A 103 0.06 -1.21 -25.72
N LEU A 104 -1.14 -1.68 -25.43
CA LEU A 104 -1.61 -2.08 -24.10
C LEU A 104 -2.30 -3.44 -24.20
N THR A 105 -1.93 -4.38 -23.35
CA THR A 105 -2.66 -5.67 -23.26
C THR A 105 -4.07 -5.44 -22.74
N GLN A 106 -5.07 -6.10 -23.35
CA GLN A 106 -6.48 -5.96 -22.94
C GLN A 106 -6.88 -6.93 -21.83
N TRP A 107 -5.99 -7.75 -21.36
CA TRP A 107 -6.22 -8.72 -20.29
C TRP A 107 -5.65 -8.25 -18.95
N THR A 108 -6.12 -8.88 -17.87
CA THR A 108 -5.58 -8.67 -16.53
C THR A 108 -4.16 -9.24 -16.40
N MET A 109 -3.46 -8.90 -15.34
CA MET A 109 -2.12 -9.45 -15.08
C MET A 109 -2.15 -10.97 -14.97
N ASP A 110 -3.12 -11.52 -14.21
CA ASP A 110 -3.24 -12.96 -13.99
C ASP A 110 -3.52 -13.71 -15.32
N ASP A 111 -4.35 -13.15 -16.20
CA ASP A 111 -4.64 -13.72 -17.50
C ASP A 111 -3.39 -13.71 -18.39
N VAL A 112 -2.62 -12.61 -18.39
CA VAL A 112 -1.39 -12.45 -19.16
C VAL A 112 -0.34 -13.47 -18.71
N GLU A 113 -0.17 -13.67 -17.42
CA GLU A 113 0.74 -14.67 -16.85
C GLU A 113 0.28 -16.10 -17.15
N SER A 114 -1.03 -16.37 -17.12
CA SER A 114 -1.59 -17.70 -17.38
C SER A 114 -1.34 -18.22 -18.79
N VAL A 115 -1.16 -17.33 -19.76
CA VAL A 115 -0.81 -17.69 -21.15
C VAL A 115 0.70 -17.74 -21.41
N GLY A 116 1.51 -17.64 -20.35
CA GLY A 116 2.96 -17.79 -20.40
C GLY A 116 3.74 -16.52 -20.74
N LEU A 117 3.11 -15.35 -20.71
CA LEU A 117 3.80 -14.07 -20.87
C LEU A 117 4.45 -13.64 -19.55
N LEU A 118 5.57 -12.94 -19.64
CA LEU A 118 6.29 -12.40 -18.48
C LEU A 118 6.02 -10.90 -18.34
N LYS A 119 5.58 -10.47 -17.15
CA LYS A 119 5.51 -9.05 -16.81
C LYS A 119 6.73 -8.66 -15.98
N ILE A 120 7.46 -7.65 -16.44
CA ILE A 120 8.59 -7.06 -15.72
C ILE A 120 8.26 -5.62 -15.38
N ASP A 121 8.49 -5.22 -14.14
CA ASP A 121 8.27 -3.85 -13.68
C ASP A 121 9.59 -3.08 -13.62
N PHE A 122 9.74 -2.08 -14.50
CA PHE A 122 10.88 -1.16 -14.53
C PHE A 122 10.51 0.14 -13.82
N LEU A 123 10.52 0.12 -12.50
CA LEU A 123 10.18 1.30 -11.73
C LEU A 123 11.42 2.16 -11.47
N GLY A 124 11.51 3.31 -12.15
CA GLY A 124 12.52 4.31 -11.88
C GLY A 124 12.12 5.19 -10.69
N ILE A 125 13.08 5.55 -9.85
CA ILE A 125 12.87 6.42 -8.69
C ILE A 125 13.70 7.69 -8.86
N ARG A 126 13.05 8.86 -8.91
CA ARG A 126 13.73 10.17 -9.06
C ARG A 126 14.68 10.50 -7.89
N TYR A 127 14.44 9.92 -6.71
CA TYR A 127 15.32 10.09 -5.56
C TYR A 127 16.74 9.56 -5.78
N LEU A 128 16.92 8.51 -6.57
CA LEU A 128 18.24 8.01 -6.92
C LEU A 128 19.03 9.03 -7.76
N THR A 129 18.35 9.75 -8.66
CA THR A 129 18.98 10.85 -9.41
C THR A 129 19.41 11.98 -8.48
N MET A 130 18.56 12.35 -7.53
CA MET A 130 18.89 13.37 -6.51
C MET A 130 20.09 12.93 -5.65
N VAL A 131 20.11 11.69 -5.18
CA VAL A 131 21.24 11.13 -4.42
C VAL A 131 22.51 11.15 -5.26
N SER A 132 22.45 10.76 -6.54
CA SER A 132 23.60 10.81 -7.44
C SER A 132 24.15 12.23 -7.58
N SER A 133 23.29 13.23 -7.79
CA SER A 133 23.70 14.62 -7.89
C SER A 133 24.36 15.15 -6.58
N ILE A 134 23.81 14.75 -5.43
CA ILE A 134 24.41 15.10 -4.13
C ILE A 134 25.80 14.48 -3.98
N VAL A 135 25.94 13.21 -4.36
CA VAL A 135 27.26 12.52 -4.32
C VAL A 135 28.26 13.21 -5.24
N GLU A 136 27.84 13.64 -6.43
CA GLU A 136 28.71 14.39 -7.35
C GLU A 136 29.15 15.72 -6.76
N GLU A 137 28.27 16.47 -6.08
CA GLU A 137 28.64 17.71 -5.41
C GLU A 137 29.65 17.47 -4.27
N ILE A 138 29.40 16.46 -3.43
CA ILE A 138 30.36 16.11 -2.33
C ILE A 138 31.70 15.72 -2.89
N ARG A 139 31.76 15.01 -4.00
CA ARG A 139 33.03 14.60 -4.62
C ARG A 139 33.87 15.72 -5.22
N LYS A 140 33.29 16.90 -5.45
CA LYS A 140 34.05 18.08 -5.84
C LYS A 140 35.02 18.54 -4.71
N GLU A 141 34.56 18.40 -3.45
CA GLU A 141 35.37 18.74 -2.27
C GLU A 141 36.11 17.52 -1.69
N ASN A 142 35.51 16.35 -1.76
CA ASN A 142 36.06 15.09 -1.29
C ASN A 142 35.96 13.99 -2.38
N PRO A 143 36.95 13.92 -3.29
CA PRO A 143 36.91 12.95 -4.40
C PRO A 143 36.89 11.48 -3.97
N ALA A 144 37.31 11.16 -2.75
CA ALA A 144 37.30 9.82 -2.20
C ALA A 144 35.94 9.42 -1.56
N PHE A 145 34.97 10.31 -1.55
CA PHE A 145 33.66 10.01 -0.96
C PHE A 145 32.98 8.83 -1.65
N ASP A 146 32.60 7.82 -0.86
CA ASP A 146 31.91 6.61 -1.31
C ASP A 146 30.65 6.43 -0.47
N ILE A 147 29.48 6.60 -1.12
CA ILE A 147 28.16 6.49 -0.48
C ILE A 147 27.91 5.08 0.09
N THR A 148 28.59 4.06 -0.44
CA THR A 148 28.43 2.68 0.06
C THR A 148 29.14 2.46 1.40
N LYS A 149 29.98 3.40 1.83
CA LYS A 149 30.78 3.35 3.07
C LYS A 149 30.31 4.33 4.14
N ILE A 150 29.10 4.89 3.98
CA ILE A 150 28.55 5.79 5.00
C ILE A 150 28.29 5.06 6.32
N ASN A 151 28.41 5.79 7.42
CA ASN A 151 28.11 5.26 8.74
C ASN A 151 26.59 5.24 8.99
N TYR A 152 25.99 4.05 9.03
CA TYR A 152 24.57 3.87 9.35
C TYR A 152 24.25 4.05 10.85
N GLN A 153 25.22 4.31 11.70
CA GLN A 153 25.03 4.45 13.16
C GLN A 153 25.25 5.89 13.64
N ASP A 154 25.19 6.88 12.74
CA ASP A 154 25.30 8.29 13.14
C ASP A 154 24.07 8.73 13.94
N PRO A 155 24.22 9.05 15.26
CA PRO A 155 23.08 9.41 16.11
C PRO A 155 22.39 10.71 15.69
N LYS A 156 23.10 11.62 15.01
CA LYS A 156 22.51 12.86 14.50
C LYS A 156 21.44 12.60 13.44
N VAL A 157 21.62 11.56 12.63
CA VAL A 157 20.63 11.15 11.63
C VAL A 157 19.37 10.66 12.32
N TYR A 158 19.49 9.80 13.33
CA TYR A 158 18.32 9.30 14.08
C TYR A 158 17.61 10.41 14.87
N GLU A 159 18.35 11.39 15.36
CA GLU A 159 17.76 12.57 15.98
C GLU A 159 16.87 13.37 15.00
N LEU A 160 17.27 13.50 13.73
CA LEU A 160 16.42 14.12 12.69
C LEU A 160 15.12 13.33 12.48
N PHE A 161 15.23 12.01 12.36
CA PHE A 161 14.05 11.14 12.25
C PHE A 161 13.16 11.23 13.50
N ALA A 162 13.74 11.18 14.70
CA ALA A 162 13.01 11.29 15.95
C ALA A 162 12.29 12.64 16.13
N LYS A 163 12.76 13.70 15.51
CA LYS A 163 12.13 15.03 15.48
C LYS A 163 11.16 15.21 14.30
N GLY A 164 10.95 14.20 13.46
CA GLY A 164 10.14 14.28 12.25
C GLY A 164 10.67 15.29 11.22
N LYS A 165 11.96 15.66 11.27
CA LYS A 165 12.60 16.54 10.29
C LYS A 165 13.04 15.74 9.07
N THR A 166 12.06 15.23 8.33
CA THR A 166 12.25 14.26 7.25
C THR A 166 11.77 14.80 5.90
N GLU A 167 11.79 16.11 5.72
CA GLU A 167 11.53 16.76 4.44
C GLU A 167 12.58 16.29 3.41
N GLY A 168 12.09 15.88 2.22
CA GLY A 168 12.95 15.37 1.16
C GLY A 168 13.43 13.94 1.37
N ILE A 169 13.03 13.25 2.44
CA ILE A 169 13.38 11.84 2.65
C ILE A 169 12.24 10.96 2.13
N PHE A 170 12.52 10.18 1.08
CA PHE A 170 11.56 9.32 0.42
C PHE A 170 10.78 8.44 1.41
N GLN A 171 9.46 8.42 1.29
CA GLN A 171 8.50 7.69 2.13
C GLN A 171 8.38 8.18 3.58
N PHE A 172 9.15 9.19 4.02
CA PHE A 172 9.12 9.68 5.39
C PHE A 172 8.58 11.11 5.55
N GLU A 173 7.99 11.69 4.48
CA GLU A 173 7.59 13.10 4.45
C GLU A 173 6.16 13.36 4.94
N SER A 174 5.27 12.34 4.94
CA SER A 174 3.88 12.53 5.32
C SER A 174 3.74 12.90 6.80
N SER A 175 2.75 13.75 7.13
CA SER A 175 2.48 14.18 8.51
C SER A 175 2.25 12.99 9.45
N GLY A 176 1.50 11.98 8.99
CA GLY A 176 1.27 10.77 9.79
C GLY A 176 2.55 9.94 10.02
N MET A 177 3.43 9.83 9.03
CA MET A 177 4.73 9.18 9.23
C MET A 177 5.60 9.94 10.22
N LYS A 178 5.67 11.27 10.12
CA LYS A 178 6.42 12.13 11.06
C LYS A 178 5.91 12.00 12.49
N GLU A 179 4.59 11.92 12.67
CA GLU A 179 3.97 11.67 13.98
C GLU A 179 4.42 10.32 14.57
N LYS A 180 4.41 9.25 13.77
CA LYS A 180 4.84 7.92 14.22
C LYS A 180 6.35 7.86 14.50
N LEU A 181 7.17 8.57 13.74
CA LEU A 181 8.61 8.71 14.01
C LEU A 181 8.86 9.45 15.34
N ASN A 182 8.12 10.50 15.63
CA ASN A 182 8.20 11.22 16.92
C ASN A 182 7.87 10.33 18.12
N LEU A 183 6.93 9.40 17.96
CA LEU A 183 6.57 8.41 18.98
C LEU A 183 7.63 7.30 19.10
N LEU A 184 8.12 6.81 17.98
CA LEU A 184 9.11 5.74 17.91
C LEU A 184 10.46 6.16 18.50
N LYS A 185 10.89 7.39 18.24
CA LYS A 185 12.22 7.90 18.58
C LYS A 185 13.32 6.94 18.12
N PRO A 186 13.48 6.73 16.82
CA PRO A 186 14.42 5.76 16.29
C PRO A 186 15.84 6.03 16.78
N THR A 187 16.56 4.97 17.10
CA THR A 187 17.95 5.01 17.60
C THR A 187 18.91 4.19 16.74
N GLU A 188 18.37 3.40 15.82
CA GLU A 188 19.14 2.54 14.93
C GLU A 188 18.43 2.37 13.58
N PHE A 189 19.15 1.85 12.58
CA PHE A 189 18.65 1.69 11.23
C PHE A 189 17.43 0.76 11.15
N ASN A 190 17.43 -0.31 11.94
CA ASN A 190 16.32 -1.28 11.98
C ASN A 190 15.00 -0.64 12.43
N ASP A 191 15.03 0.37 13.28
CA ASP A 191 13.82 1.11 13.68
C ASP A 191 13.16 1.81 12.47
N ILE A 192 13.98 2.39 11.60
CA ILE A 192 13.52 3.09 10.39
C ILE A 192 12.95 2.08 9.39
N VAL A 193 13.64 0.94 9.20
CA VAL A 193 13.19 -0.15 8.35
C VAL A 193 11.85 -0.71 8.84
N ALA A 194 11.74 -0.99 10.14
CA ALA A 194 10.51 -1.50 10.74
C ALA A 194 9.35 -0.49 10.62
N MET A 195 9.60 0.80 10.86
CA MET A 195 8.57 1.83 10.68
C MET A 195 8.09 1.90 9.24
N ASN A 196 8.98 1.85 8.26
CA ASN A 196 8.62 1.85 6.84
C ASN A 196 7.79 0.60 6.46
N ALA A 197 8.11 -0.55 7.05
CA ALA A 197 7.36 -1.78 6.84
C ALA A 197 5.96 -1.75 7.47
N LEU A 198 5.82 -1.15 8.65
CA LEU A 198 4.57 -1.10 9.41
C LEU A 198 3.63 0.02 8.94
N TYR A 199 4.17 1.14 8.41
CA TYR A 199 3.35 2.29 8.02
C TYR A 199 2.67 2.08 6.65
N ARG A 200 1.70 1.17 6.64
CA ARG A 200 0.81 0.89 5.50
C ARG A 200 -0.52 0.33 6.00
N PRO A 201 -1.60 0.42 5.19
CA PRO A 201 -2.89 -0.18 5.55
C PRO A 201 -2.73 -1.66 5.96
N GLY A 202 -3.32 -2.04 7.09
CA GLY A 202 -3.21 -3.36 7.69
C GLY A 202 -2.22 -3.39 8.86
N PRO A 203 -0.90 -3.42 8.65
CA PRO A 203 0.07 -3.52 9.75
C PRO A 203 0.18 -2.26 10.61
N MET A 204 -0.36 -1.12 10.19
CA MET A 204 -0.30 0.16 10.93
C MET A 204 -0.82 0.05 12.37
N ALA A 205 -1.79 -0.82 12.64
CA ALA A 205 -2.30 -1.07 13.99
C ALA A 205 -1.24 -1.64 14.94
N GLN A 206 -0.19 -2.27 14.42
CA GLN A 206 0.90 -2.84 15.22
C GLN A 206 1.98 -1.80 15.63
N ILE A 207 1.96 -0.61 15.03
CA ILE A 207 2.96 0.44 15.32
C ILE A 207 2.96 0.80 16.80
N GLU A 208 1.80 0.93 17.43
CA GLU A 208 1.72 1.33 18.83
C GLU A 208 2.32 0.27 19.77
N VAL A 209 2.06 -1.00 19.49
CA VAL A 209 2.65 -2.12 20.25
C VAL A 209 4.17 -2.13 20.06
N TYR A 210 4.64 -2.00 18.82
CA TYR A 210 6.06 -1.94 18.50
C TYR A 210 6.76 -0.79 19.26
N VAL A 211 6.17 0.41 19.23
CA VAL A 211 6.71 1.61 19.91
C VAL A 211 6.77 1.41 21.42
N ARG A 212 5.69 0.95 22.06
CA ARG A 212 5.67 0.73 23.52
C ARG A 212 6.70 -0.29 23.96
N ARG A 213 6.86 -1.39 23.22
CA ARG A 213 7.83 -2.43 23.55
C ARG A 213 9.26 -1.99 23.32
N LYS A 214 9.54 -1.28 22.23
CA LYS A 214 10.85 -0.66 21.97
C LYS A 214 11.22 0.31 23.10
N ASN A 215 10.30 1.18 23.49
CA ASN A 215 10.53 2.18 24.54
C ASN A 215 10.49 1.58 25.96
N LYS A 216 10.34 0.25 26.09
CA LYS A 216 10.23 -0.48 27.38
C LYS A 216 9.02 -0.07 28.25
N GLU A 217 7.99 0.48 27.62
CA GLU A 217 6.71 0.81 28.25
C GLU A 217 5.78 -0.41 28.33
N GLU A 218 6.04 -1.43 27.52
CA GLU A 218 5.34 -2.71 27.52
C GLU A 218 6.36 -3.85 27.46
N GLN A 219 6.11 -4.92 28.24
CA GLN A 219 6.95 -6.10 28.21
C GLN A 219 6.80 -6.84 26.87
N VAL A 220 7.95 -7.25 26.29
CA VAL A 220 7.92 -8.10 25.10
C VAL A 220 7.43 -9.50 25.47
N VAL A 221 6.38 -9.95 24.82
CA VAL A 221 5.81 -11.30 25.02
C VAL A 221 5.88 -12.05 23.71
N TYR A 222 6.40 -13.26 23.77
CA TYR A 222 6.44 -14.19 22.63
C TYR A 222 5.36 -15.26 22.83
N PRO A 223 4.50 -15.54 21.84
CA PRO A 223 3.50 -16.62 21.91
C PRO A 223 4.10 -18.00 22.17
N HIS A 224 5.35 -18.21 21.77
CA HIS A 224 6.11 -19.42 22.02
C HIS A 224 7.60 -19.08 22.18
N PRO A 225 8.37 -19.76 23.06
CA PRO A 225 9.79 -19.45 23.30
C PRO A 225 10.67 -19.54 22.05
N HIS A 226 10.36 -20.42 21.11
CA HIS A 226 11.11 -20.53 19.84
C HIS A 226 10.99 -19.28 18.95
N LEU A 227 9.92 -18.49 19.11
CA LEU A 227 9.70 -17.26 18.33
C LEU A 227 10.60 -16.11 18.78
N GLU A 228 11.17 -16.18 19.99
CA GLU A 228 12.10 -15.15 20.45
C GLU A 228 13.26 -14.95 19.49
N LYS A 229 13.86 -16.05 18.98
CA LYS A 229 14.97 -15.98 18.03
C LYS A 229 14.61 -15.26 16.71
N ILE A 230 13.35 -15.30 16.33
CA ILE A 230 12.86 -14.74 15.07
C ILE A 230 12.37 -13.29 15.28
N LEU A 231 11.74 -13.02 16.42
CA LEU A 231 11.01 -11.78 16.67
C LEU A 231 11.69 -10.82 17.65
N LYS A 232 12.85 -11.16 18.22
CA LYS A 232 13.53 -10.30 19.22
C LYS A 232 13.88 -8.92 18.66
N ASP A 233 14.35 -8.87 17.40
CA ASP A 233 14.79 -7.65 16.73
C ASP A 233 13.60 -6.74 16.32
N THR A 234 12.38 -7.27 16.41
CA THR A 234 11.13 -6.55 16.18
C THR A 234 10.23 -6.52 17.41
N TYR A 235 10.81 -6.69 18.59
CA TYR A 235 10.11 -6.61 19.88
C TYR A 235 8.87 -7.50 19.99
N GLY A 236 8.93 -8.71 19.38
CA GLY A 236 7.83 -9.67 19.39
C GLY A 236 6.69 -9.36 18.40
N VAL A 237 6.87 -8.39 17.51
CA VAL A 237 5.91 -8.04 16.46
C VAL A 237 6.37 -8.69 15.15
N ILE A 238 5.45 -9.30 14.42
CA ILE A 238 5.72 -9.80 13.06
C ILE A 238 5.66 -8.59 12.11
N VAL A 239 6.80 -8.26 11.53
CA VAL A 239 6.98 -7.08 10.65
C VAL A 239 7.31 -7.49 9.22
N TYR A 240 8.15 -8.52 9.05
CA TYR A 240 8.74 -8.92 7.79
C TYR A 240 8.20 -10.28 7.30
N GLN A 241 8.13 -10.41 5.99
CA GLN A 241 7.71 -11.67 5.34
C GLN A 241 8.65 -12.83 5.69
N GLU A 242 9.94 -12.56 5.80
CA GLU A 242 10.97 -13.52 6.18
C GLU A 242 10.71 -14.12 7.56
N GLN A 243 10.17 -13.33 8.49
CA GLN A 243 9.80 -13.84 9.81
C GLN A 243 8.67 -14.86 9.73
N ILE A 244 7.68 -14.63 8.86
CA ILE A 244 6.57 -15.57 8.63
C ILE A 244 7.09 -16.88 8.03
N MET A 245 8.07 -16.79 7.12
CA MET A 245 8.67 -17.97 6.49
C MET A 245 9.52 -18.80 7.46
N LEU A 246 10.00 -18.21 8.57
CA LEU A 246 10.80 -18.87 9.59
C LEU A 246 9.96 -19.42 10.76
N ILE A 247 8.70 -19.00 10.88
CA ILE A 247 7.72 -19.50 11.86
C ILE A 247 7.09 -20.80 11.39
#